data_bb4e25acd4a396c2c8ab26181256bcc1
#
_entry.id   bb4e25acd4a396c2c8ab26181256bcc1
#
_cell.length_a   1.000
_cell.length_b   1.000
_cell.length_c   1.000
_cell.angle_alpha   90.00
_cell.angle_beta   90.00
_cell.angle_gamma   90.00
#
_symmetry.space_group_name_H-M   'P 1'
#
loop_
_entity.id
_entity.type
_entity.pdbx_description
1 polymer ?
#
loop_
_entity_poly.entity_id
_entity_poly.type
_entity_poly.pdbx_seq_one_letter_code
_entity_poly.pdbx_strand_id
1 'polypeptide(L)'
;LDPAQNHKFEDHYIDYPFDLSKVFFICTANDLGGIPGPLRDRMEIIYIESYTEFEKLNIAKRYLIPQTQEENGLKNYKIPFTDDSILKIINEYTREAGVRNLRREIGKLFRKMAREALTSKSKKLSVTEAKIKKYLGNPKYREDKIKEKAGKVGVVNGLAWTAVGGTMLEV
;
A
#
# COMPACT_ATOMS: atom_id res chain seq x y z
N LEU A 1 -11.93 28.25 0.75
CA LEU A 1 -10.46 28.30 0.64
C LEU A 1 -9.91 29.67 0.18
N ASP A 2 -10.75 30.70 0.07
CA ASP A 2 -10.32 32.05 -0.24
C ASP A 2 -10.02 32.81 1.06
N PRO A 3 -8.75 33.19 1.35
CA PRO A 3 -8.42 33.94 2.56
C PRO A 3 -9.22 35.23 2.74
N ALA A 4 -9.58 35.91 1.64
CA ALA A 4 -10.36 37.15 1.67
C ALA A 4 -11.83 36.94 2.10
N GLN A 5 -12.39 35.74 1.94
CA GLN A 5 -13.78 35.42 2.22
C GLN A 5 -13.94 34.46 3.42
N ASN A 6 -12.86 33.91 3.95
CA ASN A 6 -12.90 32.92 5.02
C ASN A 6 -13.47 33.48 6.35
N HIS A 7 -13.41 34.79 6.56
CA HIS A 7 -13.96 35.43 7.76
C HIS A 7 -15.50 35.42 7.81
N LYS A 8 -16.16 35.18 6.68
CA LYS A 8 -17.61 35.14 6.55
C LYS A 8 -18.05 33.98 5.65
N PHE A 9 -17.74 32.76 6.07
CA PHE A 9 -18.22 31.56 5.38
C PHE A 9 -19.66 31.28 5.79
N GLU A 10 -20.55 31.20 4.82
CA GLU A 10 -21.96 30.84 5.03
C GLU A 10 -22.25 29.46 4.46
N ASP A 11 -22.74 28.57 5.29
CA ASP A 11 -23.29 27.29 4.85
C ASP A 11 -24.75 27.48 4.43
N HIS A 12 -25.08 27.07 3.21
CA HIS A 12 -26.41 27.27 2.62
C HIS A 12 -27.55 26.52 3.33
N TYR A 13 -27.23 25.58 4.22
CA TYR A 13 -28.23 24.83 4.98
C TYR A 13 -28.48 25.44 6.36
N ILE A 14 -27.42 25.91 7.02
CA ILE A 14 -27.49 26.43 8.39
C ILE A 14 -27.81 27.94 8.39
N ASP A 15 -27.49 28.65 7.31
CA ASP A 15 -27.64 30.08 7.09
C ASP A 15 -27.05 30.92 8.25
N TYR A 16 -25.89 30.49 8.73
CA TYR A 16 -25.14 31.14 9.79
C TYR A 16 -23.69 31.36 9.38
N PRO A 17 -23.14 32.58 9.52
CA PRO A 17 -21.76 32.85 9.13
C PRO A 17 -20.78 32.29 10.16
N PHE A 18 -19.73 31.58 9.62
CA PHE A 18 -18.62 31.09 10.39
C PHE A 18 -17.32 31.79 10.00
N ASP A 19 -16.50 32.12 10.99
CA ASP A 19 -15.15 32.62 10.74
C ASP A 19 -14.16 31.47 10.61
N LEU A 20 -13.72 31.21 9.39
CA LEU A 20 -12.72 30.20 9.03
C LEU A 20 -11.34 30.81 8.78
N SER A 21 -11.09 32.07 9.11
CA SER A 21 -9.83 32.78 8.84
C SER A 21 -8.61 32.14 9.55
N LYS A 22 -8.85 31.45 10.67
CA LYS A 22 -7.82 30.75 11.44
C LYS A 22 -7.73 29.24 11.16
N VAL A 23 -8.49 28.74 10.19
CA VAL A 23 -8.55 27.32 9.85
C VAL A 23 -7.49 27.00 8.80
N PHE A 24 -6.67 26.02 9.07
CA PHE A 24 -5.74 25.44 8.11
C PHE A 24 -6.39 24.26 7.38
N PHE A 25 -6.45 24.32 6.06
CA PHE A 25 -7.12 23.30 5.25
C PHE A 25 -6.10 22.34 4.66
N ILE A 26 -6.30 21.04 4.86
CA ILE A 26 -5.57 19.97 4.20
C ILE A 26 -6.57 19.14 3.41
N CYS A 27 -6.37 19.09 2.09
CA CYS A 27 -7.19 18.32 1.19
C CYS A 27 -6.39 17.15 0.61
N THR A 28 -7.02 16.02 0.38
CA THR A 28 -6.42 14.88 -0.32
C THR A 28 -7.24 14.53 -1.55
N ALA A 29 -6.56 14.25 -2.66
CA ALA A 29 -7.18 13.85 -3.91
C ALA A 29 -6.35 12.77 -4.60
N ASN A 30 -7.02 11.92 -5.36
CA ASN A 30 -6.33 10.92 -6.20
C ASN A 30 -5.99 11.46 -7.58
N ASP A 31 -6.70 12.50 -8.00
CA ASP A 31 -6.56 13.12 -9.31
C ASP A 31 -6.86 14.62 -9.20
N LEU A 32 -6.11 15.42 -9.93
CA LEU A 32 -6.29 16.86 -10.01
C LEU A 32 -7.31 17.28 -11.08
N GLY A 33 -7.63 16.38 -12.01
CA GLY A 33 -8.53 16.66 -13.13
C GLY A 33 -9.94 17.06 -12.70
N GLY A 34 -10.40 16.54 -11.55
CA GLY A 34 -11.70 16.88 -10.98
C GLY A 34 -11.74 18.17 -10.16
N ILE A 35 -10.59 18.83 -9.94
CA ILE A 35 -10.51 20.06 -9.12
C ILE A 35 -10.64 21.28 -10.05
N PRO A 36 -11.64 22.16 -9.81
CA PRO A 36 -11.79 23.38 -10.61
C PRO A 36 -10.53 24.24 -10.58
N GLY A 37 -10.16 24.83 -11.75
CA GLY A 37 -8.97 25.65 -11.91
C GLY A 37 -8.80 26.73 -10.84
N PRO A 38 -9.81 27.59 -10.60
CA PRO A 38 -9.73 28.64 -9.57
C PRO A 38 -9.46 28.15 -8.15
N LEU A 39 -9.89 26.92 -7.84
CA LEU A 39 -9.61 26.30 -6.55
C LEU A 39 -8.18 25.76 -6.50
N ARG A 40 -7.73 25.15 -7.57
CA ARG A 40 -6.36 24.61 -7.71
C ARG A 40 -5.31 25.70 -7.62
N ASP A 41 -5.57 26.88 -8.20
CA ASP A 41 -4.66 28.04 -8.18
C ASP A 41 -4.45 28.64 -6.77
N ARG A 42 -5.32 28.27 -5.81
CA ARG A 42 -5.24 28.70 -4.40
C ARG A 42 -4.66 27.65 -3.47
N MET A 43 -4.19 26.53 -4.02
CA MET A 43 -3.64 25.40 -3.24
C MET A 43 -2.15 25.24 -3.50
N GLU A 44 -1.42 24.91 -2.45
CA GLU A 44 -0.10 24.31 -2.59
C GLU A 44 -0.29 22.82 -2.85
N ILE A 45 0.19 22.33 -3.99
CA ILE A 45 0.01 20.93 -4.41
C ILE A 45 1.28 20.17 -4.10
N ILE A 46 1.14 19.17 -3.23
CA ILE A 46 2.22 18.25 -2.87
C ILE A 46 1.90 16.89 -3.49
N TYR A 47 2.75 16.44 -4.42
CA TYR A 47 2.64 15.12 -5.02
C TYR A 47 3.27 14.08 -4.11
N ILE A 48 2.51 13.03 -3.80
CA ILE A 48 3.00 11.87 -3.07
C ILE A 48 3.18 10.73 -4.07
N GLU A 49 4.42 10.37 -4.31
CA GLU A 49 4.78 9.29 -5.23
C GLU A 49 4.47 7.91 -4.65
N SER A 50 4.47 6.88 -5.51
CA SER A 50 4.35 5.50 -5.10
C SER A 50 5.59 5.04 -4.35
N TYR A 51 5.38 4.20 -3.33
CA TYR A 51 6.51 3.57 -2.63
C TYR A 51 7.24 2.56 -3.51
N THR A 52 8.56 2.63 -3.46
CA THR A 52 9.44 1.60 -4.02
C THR A 52 9.31 0.28 -3.25
N GLU A 53 9.76 -0.81 -3.84
CA GLU A 53 9.77 -2.13 -3.17
C GLU A 53 10.55 -2.11 -1.86
N PHE A 54 11.70 -1.42 -1.85
CA PHE A 54 12.53 -1.25 -0.66
C PHE A 54 11.83 -0.46 0.44
N GLU A 55 11.12 0.60 0.10
CA GLU A 55 10.33 1.37 1.06
C GLU A 55 9.17 0.54 1.60
N LYS A 56 8.44 -0.19 0.76
CA LYS A 56 7.38 -1.11 1.19
C LYS A 56 7.90 -2.18 2.14
N LEU A 57 9.08 -2.74 1.88
CA LEU A 57 9.74 -3.70 2.76
C LEU A 57 10.01 -3.08 4.14
N ASN A 58 10.59 -1.87 4.19
CA ASN A 58 10.88 -1.18 5.44
C ASN A 58 9.62 -0.79 6.20
N ILE A 59 8.60 -0.29 5.51
CA ILE A 59 7.30 0.03 6.11
C ILE A 59 6.66 -1.23 6.69
N ALA A 60 6.71 -2.35 5.97
CA ALA A 60 6.18 -3.63 6.44
C ALA A 60 6.86 -4.08 7.73
N LYS A 61 8.20 -4.06 7.76
CA LYS A 61 8.99 -4.51 8.93
C LYS A 61 8.77 -3.63 10.15
N ARG A 62 8.82 -2.31 9.97
CA ARG A 62 8.81 -1.37 11.09
C ARG A 62 7.41 -1.10 11.64
N TYR A 63 6.39 -1.15 10.78
CA TYR A 63 5.05 -0.69 11.15
C TYR A 63 3.96 -1.73 10.92
N LEU A 64 3.82 -2.26 9.69
CA LEU A 64 2.65 -3.08 9.36
C LEU A 64 2.65 -4.41 10.11
N ILE A 65 3.77 -5.10 10.16
CA ILE A 65 3.88 -6.40 10.82
C ILE A 65 3.62 -6.28 12.32
N PRO A 66 4.33 -5.41 13.08
CA PRO A 66 4.09 -5.28 14.51
C PRO A 66 2.67 -4.86 14.84
N GLN A 67 2.13 -3.85 14.16
CA GLN A 67 0.78 -3.35 14.37
C GLN A 67 -0.28 -4.42 14.06
N THR A 68 -0.16 -5.08 12.91
CA THR A 68 -1.12 -6.09 12.50
C THR A 68 -1.05 -7.35 13.36
N GLN A 69 0.14 -7.69 13.84
CA GLN A 69 0.33 -8.79 14.79
C GLN A 69 -0.39 -8.52 16.12
N GLU A 70 -0.27 -7.31 16.65
CA GLU A 70 -0.97 -6.89 17.88
C GLU A 70 -2.48 -6.85 17.69
N GLU A 71 -2.97 -6.28 16.58
CA GLU A 71 -4.39 -6.22 16.21
C GLU A 71 -5.05 -7.62 16.12
N ASN A 72 -4.26 -8.64 15.79
CA ASN A 72 -4.75 -10.04 15.69
C ASN A 72 -4.47 -10.88 16.95
N GLY A 73 -4.11 -10.26 18.08
CA GLY A 73 -3.93 -10.95 19.36
C GLY A 73 -2.68 -11.82 19.44
N LEU A 74 -1.70 -11.61 18.56
CA LEU A 74 -0.47 -12.40 18.49
C LEU A 74 0.75 -11.69 19.07
N LYS A 75 0.57 -10.63 19.88
CA LYS A 75 1.63 -9.82 20.47
C LYS A 75 2.69 -10.65 21.22
N ASN A 76 2.26 -11.69 21.91
CA ASN A 76 3.13 -12.54 22.74
C ASN A 76 3.82 -13.67 21.95
N TYR A 77 3.61 -13.76 20.64
CA TYR A 77 4.22 -14.78 19.81
C TYR A 77 5.41 -14.21 19.06
N LYS A 78 6.54 -14.94 19.05
CA LYS A 78 7.66 -14.61 18.16
C LYS A 78 7.39 -15.20 16.79
N ILE A 79 7.06 -14.34 15.84
CA ILE A 79 6.74 -14.73 14.46
C ILE A 79 7.78 -14.07 13.55
N PRO A 80 8.88 -14.76 13.21
CA PRO A 80 9.91 -14.21 12.36
C PRO A 80 9.41 -14.08 10.91
N PHE A 81 9.64 -12.92 10.32
CA PHE A 81 9.54 -12.65 8.90
C PHE A 81 10.95 -12.44 8.34
N THR A 82 11.28 -13.14 7.29
CA THR A 82 12.49 -12.84 6.50
C THR A 82 12.16 -11.79 5.45
N ASP A 83 13.17 -11.06 4.98
CA ASP A 83 13.01 -10.08 3.91
C ASP A 83 12.43 -10.72 2.65
N ASP A 84 12.91 -11.90 2.27
CA ASP A 84 12.39 -12.67 1.15
C ASP A 84 10.90 -13.01 1.29
N SER A 85 10.45 -13.33 2.52
CA SER A 85 9.04 -13.63 2.77
C SER A 85 8.15 -12.39 2.59
N ILE A 86 8.65 -11.21 2.98
CA ILE A 86 7.93 -9.94 2.82
C ILE A 86 7.92 -9.54 1.35
N LEU A 87 9.07 -9.59 0.67
CA LEU A 87 9.20 -9.30 -0.76
C LEU A 87 8.30 -10.21 -1.59
N LYS A 88 8.22 -11.48 -1.22
CA LYS A 88 7.29 -12.42 -1.86
C LYS A 88 5.82 -11.98 -1.70
N ILE A 89 5.42 -11.49 -0.54
CA ILE A 89 4.05 -10.97 -0.35
C ILE A 89 3.85 -9.70 -1.20
N ILE A 90 4.82 -8.80 -1.24
CA ILE A 90 4.76 -7.57 -2.03
C ILE A 90 4.58 -7.91 -3.51
N ASN A 91 5.42 -8.78 -4.07
CA ASN A 91 5.50 -9.01 -5.51
C ASN A 91 4.44 -9.97 -6.03
N GLU A 92 4.11 -11.02 -5.26
CA GLU A 92 3.20 -12.06 -5.73
C GLU A 92 1.74 -11.85 -5.29
N TYR A 93 1.48 -11.08 -4.24
CA TYR A 93 0.13 -10.94 -3.67
C TYR A 93 -0.41 -9.51 -3.68
N THR A 94 0.44 -8.50 -3.94
CA THR A 94 0.02 -7.10 -4.01
C THR A 94 0.49 -6.43 -5.30
N ARG A 95 -0.32 -5.51 -5.82
CA ARG A 95 0.03 -4.63 -6.93
C ARG A 95 -0.64 -3.29 -6.69
N GLU A 96 0.10 -2.39 -6.06
CA GLU A 96 -0.42 -1.08 -5.61
C GLU A 96 0.69 -0.06 -5.47
N ALA A 97 0.37 1.21 -5.59
CA ALA A 97 1.29 2.33 -5.35
C ALA A 97 1.66 2.46 -3.86
N GLY A 98 0.69 2.25 -2.96
CA GLY A 98 0.84 2.33 -1.51
C GLY A 98 1.11 0.99 -0.84
N VAL A 99 0.63 0.86 0.40
CA VAL A 99 0.82 -0.34 1.26
C VAL A 99 -0.50 -0.86 1.87
N ARG A 100 -1.65 -0.39 1.38
CA ARG A 100 -2.96 -0.76 1.93
C ARG A 100 -3.29 -2.23 1.72
N ASN A 101 -3.08 -2.74 0.51
CA ASN A 101 -3.30 -4.15 0.22
C ASN A 101 -2.24 -5.03 0.89
N LEU A 102 -0.99 -4.57 0.99
CA LEU A 102 0.07 -5.25 1.73
C LEU A 102 -0.35 -5.47 3.19
N ARG A 103 -0.86 -4.41 3.87
CA ARG A 103 -1.41 -4.53 5.23
C ARG A 103 -2.55 -5.55 5.29
N ARG A 104 -3.45 -5.56 4.31
CA ARG A 104 -4.58 -6.50 4.25
C ARG A 104 -4.13 -7.95 4.08
N GLU A 105 -3.14 -8.21 3.23
CA GLU A 105 -2.61 -9.56 3.03
C GLU A 105 -1.83 -10.05 4.27
N ILE A 106 -1.01 -9.20 4.89
CA ILE A 106 -0.37 -9.48 6.18
C ILE A 106 -1.42 -9.80 7.26
N GLY A 107 -2.50 -9.01 7.33
CA GLY A 107 -3.60 -9.25 8.26
C GLY A 107 -4.33 -10.58 8.02
N LYS A 108 -4.52 -10.98 6.76
CA LYS A 108 -5.07 -12.31 6.43
C LYS A 108 -4.16 -13.44 6.92
N LEU A 109 -2.85 -13.26 6.75
CA LEU A 109 -1.85 -14.21 7.19
C LEU A 109 -1.91 -14.37 8.71
N PHE A 110 -1.90 -13.26 9.46
CA PHE A 110 -1.98 -13.30 10.93
C PHE A 110 -3.29 -13.91 11.44
N ARG A 111 -4.44 -13.60 10.83
CA ARG A 111 -5.71 -14.22 11.23
C ARG A 111 -5.69 -15.74 11.08
N LYS A 112 -5.11 -16.26 10.00
CA LYS A 112 -4.98 -17.70 9.80
C LYS A 112 -3.97 -18.32 10.75
N MET A 113 -2.89 -17.62 11.07
CA MET A 113 -1.92 -18.04 12.07
C MET A 113 -2.52 -18.03 13.48
N ALA A 114 -3.32 -17.05 13.83
CA ALA A 114 -4.02 -17.00 15.11
C ALA A 114 -4.96 -18.23 15.29
N ARG A 115 -5.70 -18.57 14.22
CA ARG A 115 -6.51 -19.79 14.21
C ARG A 115 -5.67 -21.06 14.39
N GLU A 116 -4.52 -21.15 13.70
CA GLU A 116 -3.61 -22.30 13.86
C GLU A 116 -3.04 -22.36 15.28
N ALA A 117 -2.71 -21.22 15.90
CA ALA A 117 -2.22 -21.16 17.27
C ALA A 117 -3.23 -21.67 18.30
N LEU A 118 -4.52 -21.46 18.06
CA LEU A 118 -5.60 -21.96 18.92
C LEU A 118 -5.85 -23.46 18.77
N THR A 119 -5.64 -24.00 17.57
CA THR A 119 -5.93 -25.41 17.26
C THR A 119 -4.73 -26.31 17.41
N SER A 120 -3.51 -25.78 17.33
CA SER A 120 -2.26 -26.53 17.41
C SER A 120 -1.66 -26.48 18.82
N LYS A 121 -1.17 -27.63 19.31
CA LYS A 121 -0.37 -27.69 20.55
C LYS A 121 1.00 -26.99 20.41
N SER A 122 1.45 -26.67 19.20
CA SER A 122 2.73 -26.01 18.93
C SER A 122 2.57 -24.50 18.95
N LYS A 123 3.26 -23.84 19.89
CA LYS A 123 3.32 -22.37 19.97
C LYS A 123 4.34 -21.73 19.02
N LYS A 124 5.03 -22.53 18.19
CA LYS A 124 6.02 -22.01 17.24
C LYS A 124 5.35 -21.64 15.91
N LEU A 125 5.11 -20.37 15.71
CA LEU A 125 4.63 -19.83 14.46
C LEU A 125 5.82 -19.27 13.65
N SER A 126 5.87 -19.56 12.37
CA SER A 126 6.89 -19.05 11.45
C SER A 126 6.26 -18.74 10.09
N VAL A 127 6.79 -17.76 9.40
CA VAL A 127 6.36 -17.41 8.05
C VAL A 127 7.37 -17.97 7.07
N THR A 128 6.98 -19.01 6.35
CA THR A 128 7.73 -19.63 5.28
C THR A 128 6.98 -19.47 3.97
N GLU A 129 7.65 -19.61 2.84
CA GLU A 129 6.99 -19.54 1.52
C GLU A 129 5.82 -20.51 1.38
N ALA A 130 6.00 -21.75 1.86
CA ALA A 130 4.94 -22.76 1.86
C ALA A 130 3.72 -22.32 2.70
N LYS A 131 3.96 -21.67 3.84
CA LYS A 131 2.87 -21.14 4.68
C LYS A 131 2.21 -19.92 4.06
N ILE A 132 2.98 -19.04 3.40
CA ILE A 132 2.40 -17.91 2.64
C ILE A 132 1.43 -18.46 1.59
N LYS A 133 1.84 -19.42 0.79
CA LYS A 133 0.96 -20.06 -0.20
C LYS A 133 -0.24 -20.76 0.44
N LYS A 134 -0.04 -21.48 1.53
CA LYS A 134 -1.12 -22.15 2.28
C LYS A 134 -2.18 -21.14 2.78
N TYR A 135 -1.74 -19.97 3.25
CA TYR A 135 -2.63 -19.00 3.88
C TYR A 135 -3.21 -17.98 2.90
N LEU A 136 -2.42 -17.49 1.95
CA LEU A 136 -2.87 -16.48 1.00
C LEU A 136 -3.41 -17.10 -0.30
N GLY A 137 -3.17 -18.39 -0.53
CA GLY A 137 -3.54 -19.08 -1.77
C GLY A 137 -2.45 -18.99 -2.83
N ASN A 138 -2.82 -19.26 -4.07
CA ASN A 138 -1.89 -19.13 -5.18
C ASN A 138 -1.50 -17.66 -5.39
N PRO A 139 -0.26 -17.40 -5.85
CA PRO A 139 0.17 -16.06 -6.23
C PRO A 139 -0.81 -15.42 -7.20
N LYS A 140 -1.18 -14.17 -6.92
CA LYS A 140 -2.09 -13.39 -7.78
C LYS A 140 -1.36 -12.76 -8.96
N TYR A 141 -0.11 -12.42 -8.72
CA TYR A 141 0.77 -11.81 -9.70
C TYR A 141 1.98 -12.73 -9.86
N ARG A 142 2.37 -12.97 -11.09
CA ARG A 142 3.63 -13.64 -11.39
C ARG A 142 4.59 -12.56 -11.82
N GLU A 143 5.77 -12.53 -11.20
CA GLU A 143 6.88 -11.87 -11.85
C GLU A 143 7.11 -12.62 -13.16
N ASP A 144 6.90 -11.94 -14.26
CA ASP A 144 7.47 -12.37 -15.53
C ASP A 144 8.99 -12.15 -15.38
N LYS A 145 9.63 -13.11 -14.71
CA LYS A 145 11.09 -13.18 -14.73
C LYS A 145 11.45 -13.27 -16.20
N ILE A 146 11.90 -12.15 -16.74
CA ILE A 146 12.58 -12.16 -18.02
C ILE A 146 13.73 -13.13 -17.79
N LYS A 147 13.51 -14.38 -18.17
CA LYS A 147 14.58 -15.34 -18.20
C LYS A 147 15.58 -14.71 -19.15
N GLU A 148 16.77 -14.41 -18.64
CA GLU A 148 17.95 -14.11 -19.47
C GLU A 148 18.20 -15.30 -20.39
N LYS A 149 17.33 -15.47 -21.36
CA LYS A 149 17.61 -16.33 -22.50
C LYS A 149 18.48 -15.50 -23.41
N ALA A 150 19.64 -16.02 -23.73
CA ALA A 150 20.53 -15.51 -24.74
C ALA A 150 19.71 -14.86 -25.86
N GLY A 151 20.05 -13.62 -26.23
CA GLY A 151 19.21 -12.71 -27.01
C GLY A 151 18.47 -13.41 -28.15
N LYS A 152 17.16 -13.31 -28.11
CA LYS A 152 16.30 -13.74 -29.21
C LYS A 152 16.39 -12.71 -30.30
N VAL A 153 16.75 -13.11 -31.49
CA VAL A 153 16.72 -12.25 -32.68
C VAL A 153 15.26 -11.82 -32.92
N GLY A 154 15.04 -10.52 -33.05
CA GLY A 154 13.70 -9.96 -33.30
C GLY A 154 12.88 -9.65 -32.02
N VAL A 155 13.48 -9.73 -30.83
CA VAL A 155 12.82 -9.37 -29.58
C VAL A 155 13.54 -8.17 -28.95
N VAL A 156 12.78 -7.14 -28.60
CA VAL A 156 13.27 -5.94 -27.92
C VAL A 156 12.52 -5.75 -26.61
N ASN A 157 13.26 -5.43 -25.54
CA ASN A 157 12.66 -5.10 -24.26
C ASN A 157 12.20 -3.63 -24.25
N GLY A 158 10.91 -3.41 -24.24
CA GLY A 158 10.31 -2.11 -24.03
C GLY A 158 10.10 -1.84 -22.54
N LEU A 159 10.25 -0.58 -22.12
CA LEU A 159 9.90 -0.11 -20.78
C LEU A 159 8.53 0.55 -20.83
N ALA A 160 7.61 0.10 -19.98
CA ALA A 160 6.31 0.72 -19.80
C ALA A 160 6.18 1.25 -18.37
N TRP A 161 5.65 2.45 -18.24
CA TRP A 161 5.31 3.02 -16.94
C TRP A 161 3.83 2.76 -16.63
N THR A 162 3.54 2.29 -15.42
CA THR A 162 2.18 2.01 -14.97
C THR A 162 1.91 2.72 -13.66
N ALA A 163 0.64 2.87 -13.29
CA ALA A 163 0.24 3.47 -12.01
C ALA A 163 0.82 2.77 -10.75
N VAL A 164 1.41 1.59 -10.91
CA VAL A 164 1.99 0.80 -9.82
C VAL A 164 3.51 0.61 -9.96
N GLY A 165 4.14 1.29 -10.90
CA GLY A 165 5.58 1.23 -11.17
C GLY A 165 5.92 0.90 -12.61
N GLY A 166 7.22 0.79 -12.89
CA GLY A 166 7.73 0.38 -14.19
C GLY A 166 7.54 -1.12 -14.44
N THR A 167 7.28 -1.50 -15.68
CA THR A 167 7.28 -2.90 -16.13
C THR A 167 8.03 -3.02 -17.44
N MET A 168 8.60 -4.18 -17.68
CA MET A 168 9.25 -4.48 -18.96
C MET A 168 8.29 -5.33 -19.80
N LEU A 169 8.27 -5.04 -21.09
CA LEU A 169 7.49 -5.77 -22.08
C LEU A 169 8.44 -6.30 -23.16
N GLU A 170 8.31 -7.55 -23.53
CA GLU A 170 8.96 -8.08 -24.72
C GLU A 170 8.12 -7.67 -25.95
N VAL A 171 8.74 -7.01 -26.93
CA VAL A 171 8.14 -6.58 -28.20
C VAL A 171 8.83 -7.27 -29.35
#